data_ff89b99fd8dfd698916d4cd1b73b8418
#
_entry.id   ff89b99fd8dfd698916d4cd1b73b8418
#
_cell.length_a   1.000
_cell.length_b   1.000
_cell.length_c   1.000
_cell.angle_alpha   90.00
_cell.angle_beta   90.00
_cell.angle_gamma   90.00
#
_symmetry.space_group_name_H-M   'P 1'
#
loop_
_entity.id
_entity.type
_entity.pdbx_description
1 polymer ?
#
loop_
_entity_poly.entity_id
_entity_poly.type
_entity_poly.pdbx_seq_one_letter_code
_entity_poly.pdbx_strand_id
1 'polypeptide(L)'
;MLQVLPKDPFLYERLQRQGVDREDAHKLATRDRHVFAALMLVHGHGDGLVTGATRKSAHVLELINKVIDAKPSDGAVGITAVLNKGRVVLIGDTLVHEWPDENDLADIATSGAQVARGLGLEPRAAFCSFSTF
;
A
#
# COMPACT_ATOMS: atom_id res chain seq x y z
N MET A 1 -0.35 -26.43 -0.25
CA MET A 1 0.09 -25.08 -0.62
C MET A 1 -0.05 -24.08 0.53
N LEU A 2 -1.20 -23.92 1.16
CA LEU A 2 -1.41 -23.03 2.32
C LEU A 2 -0.64 -23.42 3.62
N GLN A 3 -0.04 -24.61 3.70
CA GLN A 3 0.70 -25.09 4.88
C GLN A 3 2.14 -24.54 4.98
N VAL A 4 2.68 -23.95 3.93
CA VAL A 4 4.08 -23.49 3.90
C VAL A 4 4.22 -22.09 4.52
N LEU A 5 3.30 -21.18 4.23
CA LEU A 5 3.37 -19.80 4.70
C LEU A 5 3.44 -19.61 6.23
N PRO A 6 2.71 -20.40 7.05
CA PRO A 6 2.79 -20.25 8.51
C PRO A 6 4.15 -20.63 9.11
N LYS A 7 4.95 -21.43 8.41
CA LYS A 7 6.29 -21.84 8.86
C LYS A 7 7.42 -21.03 8.24
N ASP A 8 7.08 -20.09 7.36
CA ASP A 8 8.03 -19.26 6.67
C ASP A 8 8.75 -18.33 7.66
N PRO A 9 10.08 -18.32 7.68
CA PRO A 9 10.86 -17.45 8.57
C PRO A 9 10.82 -15.96 8.13
N PHE A 10 10.36 -15.65 6.94
CA PHE A 10 10.41 -14.31 6.32
C PHE A 10 9.91 -13.21 7.25
N LEU A 11 8.71 -13.37 7.82
CA LEU A 11 8.14 -12.36 8.70
C LEU A 11 8.93 -12.18 9.99
N TYR A 12 9.43 -13.29 10.56
CA TYR A 12 10.28 -13.23 11.74
C TYR A 12 11.61 -12.55 11.44
N GLU A 13 12.30 -12.92 10.37
CA GLU A 13 13.59 -12.33 9.98
C GLU A 13 13.48 -10.82 9.77
N ARG A 14 12.32 -10.38 9.29
CA ARG A 14 12.01 -8.99 9.06
C ARG A 14 11.71 -8.21 10.36
N LEU A 15 10.97 -8.82 11.29
CA LEU A 15 10.47 -8.12 12.49
C LEU A 15 11.32 -8.38 13.75
N GLN A 16 12.26 -9.33 13.75
CA GLN A 16 13.07 -9.67 14.92
C GLN A 16 13.83 -8.47 15.50
N ARG A 17 14.31 -7.54 14.67
CA ARG A 17 14.99 -6.32 15.11
C ARG A 17 14.05 -5.32 15.81
N GLN A 18 12.75 -5.50 15.65
CA GLN A 18 11.70 -4.73 16.31
C GLN A 18 11.20 -5.41 17.60
N GLY A 19 11.85 -6.48 18.03
CA GLY A 19 11.52 -7.21 19.24
C GLY A 19 10.41 -8.26 19.11
N VAL A 20 10.02 -8.59 17.88
CA VAL A 20 9.01 -9.63 17.62
C VAL A 20 9.69 -11.00 17.67
N ASP A 21 9.18 -11.89 18.52
CA ASP A 21 9.69 -13.27 18.60
C ASP A 21 9.08 -14.18 17.51
N ARG A 22 9.58 -15.42 17.43
CA ARG A 22 9.13 -16.39 16.40
C ARG A 22 7.68 -16.79 16.57
N GLU A 23 7.22 -16.90 17.81
CA GLU A 23 5.85 -17.31 18.10
C GLU A 23 4.86 -16.21 17.72
N ASP A 24 5.20 -14.97 18.05
CA ASP A 24 4.37 -13.79 17.71
C ASP A 24 4.36 -13.52 16.20
N ALA A 25 5.50 -13.66 15.51
CA ALA A 25 5.55 -13.59 14.05
C ALA A 25 4.67 -14.68 13.41
N HIS A 26 4.71 -15.90 13.94
CA HIS A 26 3.85 -16.99 13.48
C HIS A 26 2.36 -16.72 13.75
N LYS A 27 2.01 -16.23 14.94
CA LYS A 27 0.64 -15.83 15.27
C LYS A 27 0.14 -14.75 14.34
N LEU A 28 0.96 -13.74 14.07
CA LEU A 28 0.64 -12.63 13.16
C LEU A 28 0.39 -13.16 11.75
N ALA A 29 1.28 -14.00 11.22
CA ALA A 29 1.17 -14.60 9.90
C ALA A 29 -0.07 -15.49 9.73
N THR A 30 -0.52 -16.16 10.80
CA THR A 30 -1.62 -17.15 10.72
C THR A 30 -2.97 -16.57 11.09
N ARG A 31 -3.03 -15.55 11.95
CA ARG A 31 -4.28 -15.03 12.51
C ARG A 31 -4.73 -13.72 11.86
N ASP A 32 -3.79 -12.95 11.32
CA ASP A 32 -4.15 -11.72 10.61
C ASP A 32 -4.23 -11.95 9.10
N ARG A 33 -5.43 -11.78 8.56
CA ARG A 33 -5.72 -11.99 7.14
C ARG A 33 -4.99 -11.03 6.21
N HIS A 34 -4.66 -9.80 6.67
CA HIS A 34 -3.96 -8.80 5.84
C HIS A 34 -2.49 -9.15 5.74
N VAL A 35 -1.87 -9.54 6.86
CA VAL A 35 -0.48 -10.03 6.91
C VAL A 35 -0.34 -11.32 6.10
N PHE A 36 -1.27 -12.27 6.27
CA PHE A 36 -1.27 -13.50 5.50
C PHE A 36 -1.36 -13.25 3.99
N ALA A 37 -2.28 -12.38 3.56
CA ALA A 37 -2.45 -12.04 2.14
C ALA A 37 -1.24 -11.28 1.58
N ALA A 38 -0.63 -10.39 2.37
CA ALA A 38 0.61 -9.70 1.99
C ALA A 38 1.78 -10.69 1.84
N LEU A 39 1.90 -11.69 2.72
CA LEU A 39 2.89 -12.77 2.59
C LEU A 39 2.66 -13.60 1.31
N MET A 40 1.42 -13.91 0.98
CA MET A 40 1.10 -14.58 -0.29
C MET A 40 1.60 -13.77 -1.49
N LEU A 41 1.41 -12.45 -1.47
CA LEU A 41 1.86 -11.56 -2.54
C LEU A 41 3.38 -11.57 -2.68
N VAL A 42 4.11 -11.43 -1.56
CA VAL A 42 5.59 -11.46 -1.55
C VAL A 42 6.14 -12.79 -2.08
N HIS A 43 5.46 -13.90 -1.80
CA HIS A 43 5.84 -15.22 -2.30
C HIS A 43 5.34 -15.54 -3.71
N GLY A 44 4.81 -14.57 -4.44
CA GLY A 44 4.39 -14.72 -5.84
C GLY A 44 3.13 -15.57 -6.03
N HIS A 45 2.27 -15.65 -5.01
CA HIS A 45 0.98 -16.34 -5.10
C HIS A 45 -0.16 -15.45 -5.61
N GLY A 46 0.15 -14.24 -6.05
CA GLY A 46 -0.78 -13.29 -6.62
C GLY A 46 -0.06 -12.06 -7.15
N ASP A 47 -0.73 -11.29 -8.02
CA ASP A 47 -0.19 -10.08 -8.65
C ASP A 47 -0.64 -8.80 -7.94
N GLY A 48 -1.60 -8.91 -7.02
CA GLY A 48 -2.13 -7.80 -6.28
C GLY A 48 -2.97 -8.24 -5.07
N LEU A 49 -3.14 -7.33 -4.14
CA LEU A 49 -3.91 -7.54 -2.91
C LEU A 49 -5.08 -6.56 -2.87
N VAL A 50 -6.30 -7.09 -2.79
CA VAL A 50 -7.51 -6.29 -2.53
C VAL A 50 -7.96 -6.55 -1.10
N THR A 51 -8.01 -5.50 -0.30
CA THR A 51 -8.35 -5.60 1.12
C THR A 51 -9.10 -4.35 1.59
N GLY A 52 -9.72 -4.42 2.77
CA GLY A 52 -10.43 -3.29 3.37
C GLY A 52 -11.82 -3.65 3.88
N ALA A 53 -12.75 -2.72 3.79
CA ALA A 53 -14.17 -2.77 4.16
C ALA A 53 -14.47 -2.92 5.67
N THR A 54 -13.67 -3.62 6.46
CA THR A 54 -13.98 -3.94 7.87
C THR A 54 -13.02 -3.32 8.88
N ARG A 55 -11.91 -2.74 8.43
CA ARG A 55 -10.91 -2.09 9.30
C ARG A 55 -10.54 -0.72 8.73
N LYS A 56 -10.04 0.16 9.60
CA LYS A 56 -9.50 1.46 9.19
C LYS A 56 -8.31 1.27 8.27
N SER A 57 -8.26 2.03 7.18
CA SER A 57 -7.22 1.96 6.15
C SER A 57 -5.80 2.14 6.72
N ALA A 58 -5.60 3.09 7.62
CA ALA A 58 -4.31 3.31 8.26
C ALA A 58 -3.80 2.05 9.01
N HIS A 59 -4.69 1.35 9.72
CA HIS A 59 -4.32 0.11 10.40
C HIS A 59 -3.99 -1.02 9.41
N VAL A 60 -4.73 -1.12 8.31
CA VAL A 60 -4.44 -2.11 7.26
C VAL A 60 -3.08 -1.82 6.61
N LEU A 61 -2.80 -0.55 6.32
CA LEU A 61 -1.51 -0.12 5.75
C LEU A 61 -0.34 -0.45 6.70
N GLU A 62 -0.50 -0.19 8.01
CA GLU A 62 0.48 -0.58 9.03
C GLU A 62 0.79 -2.08 9.01
N LEU A 63 -0.25 -2.92 8.90
CA LEU A 63 -0.09 -4.38 8.84
C LEU A 63 0.62 -4.83 7.56
N ILE A 64 0.27 -4.23 6.42
CA ILE A 64 0.92 -4.52 5.13
C ILE A 64 2.39 -4.11 5.16
N ASN A 65 2.72 -2.95 5.73
CA ASN A 65 4.09 -2.45 5.85
C ASN A 65 4.99 -3.34 6.74
N LYS A 66 4.42 -4.19 7.59
CA LYS A 66 5.17 -5.24 8.30
C LYS A 66 5.70 -6.33 7.37
N VAL A 67 5.14 -6.47 6.18
CA VAL A 67 5.48 -7.51 5.20
C VAL A 67 6.13 -6.94 3.96
N ILE A 68 5.61 -5.84 3.43
CA ILE A 68 6.01 -5.22 2.17
C ILE A 68 6.55 -3.83 2.47
N ASP A 69 7.76 -3.52 2.00
CA ASP A 69 8.30 -2.16 2.06
C ASP A 69 7.68 -1.29 0.96
N ALA A 70 7.44 -0.04 1.27
CA ALA A 70 7.27 0.96 0.23
C ALA A 70 8.52 1.03 -0.65
N LYS A 71 8.38 1.37 -1.92
CA LYS A 71 9.53 1.54 -2.81
C LYS A 71 10.44 2.65 -2.26
N PRO A 72 11.76 2.42 -2.23
CA PRO A 72 12.70 3.42 -1.66
C PRO A 72 12.65 4.79 -2.35
N SER A 73 12.24 4.83 -3.62
CA SER A 73 12.19 6.06 -4.43
C SER A 73 10.85 6.80 -4.34
N ASP A 74 9.74 6.07 -4.12
CA ASP A 74 8.42 6.62 -4.39
C ASP A 74 7.51 6.62 -3.15
N GLY A 75 7.98 6.02 -2.04
CA GLY A 75 7.15 5.85 -0.84
C GLY A 75 5.87 5.03 -1.10
N ALA A 76 4.93 5.08 -0.17
CA ALA A 76 3.57 4.59 -0.37
C ALA A 76 2.68 5.78 -0.75
N VAL A 77 1.92 5.69 -1.83
CA VAL A 77 1.04 6.75 -2.31
C VAL A 77 -0.38 6.22 -2.44
N GLY A 78 -1.35 6.95 -1.90
CA GLY A 78 -2.77 6.62 -2.01
C GLY A 78 -3.40 7.24 -3.27
N ILE A 79 -3.72 6.44 -4.28
CA ILE A 79 -4.40 6.90 -5.49
C ILE A 79 -5.85 6.42 -5.50
N THR A 80 -6.79 7.35 -5.51
CA THR A 80 -8.24 7.06 -5.63
C THR A 80 -8.72 7.33 -7.05
N ALA A 81 -9.33 6.33 -7.67
CA ALA A 81 -10.00 6.50 -8.96
C ALA A 81 -11.48 6.85 -8.75
N VAL A 82 -11.89 7.98 -9.26
CA VAL A 82 -13.29 8.43 -9.26
C VAL A 82 -13.86 8.28 -10.67
N LEU A 83 -14.90 7.47 -10.80
CA LEU A 83 -15.59 7.25 -12.07
C LEU A 83 -16.94 7.97 -12.05
N ASN A 84 -17.12 8.90 -12.98
CA ASN A 84 -18.39 9.62 -13.12
C ASN A 84 -18.72 9.86 -14.60
N LYS A 85 -19.88 9.37 -15.05
CA LYS A 85 -20.43 9.59 -16.40
C LYS A 85 -19.40 9.32 -17.52
N GLY A 86 -18.65 8.24 -17.43
CA GLY A 86 -17.63 7.84 -18.40
C GLY A 86 -16.31 8.61 -18.31
N ARG A 87 -16.14 9.46 -17.32
CA ARG A 87 -14.87 10.13 -17.00
C ARG A 87 -14.19 9.44 -15.84
N VAL A 88 -12.88 9.32 -15.91
CA VAL A 88 -12.02 8.85 -14.82
C VAL A 88 -11.18 10.02 -14.33
N VAL A 89 -11.20 10.27 -13.04
CA VAL A 89 -10.33 11.24 -12.36
C VAL A 89 -9.55 10.49 -11.31
N LEU A 90 -8.24 10.63 -11.30
CA LEU A 90 -7.37 10.10 -10.25
C LEU A 90 -7.07 11.22 -9.26
N ILE A 91 -7.23 10.92 -7.99
CA ILE A 91 -6.94 11.84 -6.88
C ILE A 91 -5.79 11.24 -6.06
N GLY A 92 -4.70 11.93 -5.93
CA GLY A 92 -3.55 11.58 -5.09
C GLY A 92 -3.16 12.80 -4.21
N ASP A 93 -2.70 12.65 -3.00
CA ASP A 93 -2.81 11.46 -2.17
C ASP A 93 -4.09 11.53 -1.35
N THR A 94 -4.75 10.39 -1.17
CA THR A 94 -6.02 10.36 -0.44
C THR A 94 -5.91 9.63 0.90
N LEU A 95 -4.70 9.13 1.29
CA LEU A 95 -4.63 8.19 2.38
C LEU A 95 -3.35 8.23 3.21
N VAL A 96 -2.21 8.51 2.62
CA VAL A 96 -0.90 8.25 3.24
C VAL A 96 -0.30 9.52 3.81
N HIS A 97 -0.29 10.62 3.04
CA HIS A 97 0.33 11.88 3.42
C HIS A 97 -0.73 12.90 3.84
N GLU A 98 -0.70 13.31 5.11
CA GLU A 98 -1.57 14.39 5.60
C GLU A 98 -1.02 15.77 5.20
N TRP A 99 0.29 15.93 5.21
CA TRP A 99 0.99 17.16 4.85
C TRP A 99 2.17 16.85 3.94
N PRO A 100 1.92 16.61 2.64
CA PRO A 100 2.98 16.28 1.69
C PRO A 100 3.93 17.48 1.50
N ASP A 101 5.23 17.22 1.49
CA ASP A 101 6.25 18.17 1.07
C ASP A 101 6.40 18.21 -0.47
N GLU A 102 7.37 18.99 -0.98
CA GLU A 102 7.59 19.12 -2.42
C GLU A 102 8.02 17.81 -3.09
N ASN A 103 8.77 16.95 -2.37
CA ASN A 103 9.20 15.65 -2.88
C ASN A 103 8.03 14.67 -2.89
N ASP A 104 7.26 14.65 -1.80
CA ASP A 104 6.03 13.84 -1.72
C ASP A 104 5.06 14.20 -2.86
N LEU A 105 4.88 15.49 -3.13
CA LEU A 105 4.01 15.96 -4.23
C LEU A 105 4.53 15.49 -5.60
N ALA A 106 5.83 15.51 -5.83
CA ALA A 106 6.44 15.02 -7.07
C ALA A 106 6.24 13.50 -7.23
N ASP A 107 6.42 12.74 -6.15
CA ASP A 107 6.23 11.29 -6.12
C ASP A 107 4.75 10.92 -6.31
N ILE A 108 3.83 11.63 -5.67
CA ILE A 108 2.39 11.48 -5.86
C ILE A 108 2.00 11.72 -7.32
N ALA A 109 2.49 12.80 -7.93
CA ALA A 109 2.20 13.12 -9.33
C ALA A 109 2.75 12.07 -10.29
N THR A 110 3.99 11.60 -10.05
CA THR A 110 4.66 10.58 -10.86
C THR A 110 3.93 9.24 -10.76
N SER A 111 3.60 8.82 -9.56
CA SER A 111 2.85 7.58 -9.29
C SER A 111 1.45 7.64 -9.90
N GLY A 112 0.76 8.77 -9.75
CA GLY A 112 -0.54 9.00 -10.38
C GLY A 112 -0.49 8.93 -11.90
N ALA A 113 0.55 9.49 -12.52
CA ALA A 113 0.76 9.41 -13.95
C ALA A 113 1.05 7.98 -14.43
N GLN A 114 1.78 7.18 -13.66
CA GLN A 114 2.01 5.76 -13.96
C GLN A 114 0.71 4.96 -13.91
N VAL A 115 -0.10 5.17 -12.87
CA VAL A 115 -1.42 4.53 -12.76
C VAL A 115 -2.32 4.92 -13.93
N ALA A 116 -2.35 6.21 -14.31
CA ALA A 116 -3.14 6.67 -15.45
C ALA A 116 -2.74 5.96 -16.74
N ARG A 117 -1.43 5.87 -17.03
CA ARG A 117 -0.93 5.13 -18.22
C ARG A 117 -1.28 3.66 -18.18
N GLY A 118 -1.18 3.02 -17.01
CA GLY A 118 -1.59 1.62 -16.83
C GLY A 118 -3.07 1.38 -17.10
N LEU A 119 -3.91 2.39 -16.90
CA LEU A 119 -5.33 2.40 -17.25
C LEU A 119 -5.62 2.82 -18.70
N GLY A 120 -4.60 3.08 -19.52
CA GLY A 120 -4.75 3.56 -20.89
C GLY A 120 -5.17 5.04 -21.01
N LEU A 121 -4.96 5.83 -19.96
CA LEU A 121 -5.31 7.24 -19.92
C LEU A 121 -4.09 8.13 -20.22
N GLU A 122 -4.31 9.25 -20.89
CA GLU A 122 -3.32 10.31 -21.04
C GLU A 122 -3.21 11.08 -19.72
N PRO A 123 -2.06 11.05 -19.01
CA PRO A 123 -1.93 11.70 -17.72
C PRO A 123 -1.84 13.22 -17.87
N ARG A 124 -2.72 13.93 -17.20
CA ARG A 124 -2.71 15.37 -17.00
C ARG A 124 -2.86 15.66 -15.53
N ALA A 125 -1.85 16.24 -14.90
CA ALA A 125 -1.83 16.51 -13.48
C ALA A 125 -2.10 18.00 -13.19
N ALA A 126 -2.84 18.25 -12.13
CA ALA A 126 -2.99 19.57 -11.53
C ALA A 126 -2.80 19.43 -10.03
N PHE A 127 -2.04 20.33 -9.43
CA PHE A 127 -1.91 20.42 -7.97
C PHE A 127 -3.02 21.31 -7.42
N CYS A 128 -3.62 20.85 -6.34
CA CYS A 128 -4.63 21.61 -5.59
C CYS A 128 -4.07 21.90 -4.20
N SER A 129 -4.21 23.12 -3.74
CA SER A 129 -3.83 23.52 -2.39
C SER A 129 -4.95 24.30 -1.73
N PHE A 130 -4.85 24.44 -0.41
CA PHE A 130 -5.72 25.36 0.31
C PHE A 130 -5.44 26.78 -0.14
N SER A 131 -6.50 27.54 -0.33
CA SER A 131 -6.41 28.98 -0.46
C SER A 131 -6.75 29.60 0.89
N THR A 132 -5.78 30.27 1.49
CA THR A 132 -6.01 31.17 2.63
C THR A 132 -6.14 32.58 2.07
N PHE A 133 -7.36 33.01 1.90
CA PHE A 133 -7.65 34.43 1.60
C PHE A 133 -7.77 35.21 2.88
#